data_acb9dc65173d86b45ceed6c5588ba15b
#
_entry.id   acb9dc65173d86b45ceed6c5588ba15b
#
_cell.length_a   1.000
_cell.length_b   1.000
_cell.length_c   1.000
_cell.angle_alpha   90.00
_cell.angle_beta   90.00
_cell.angle_gamma   90.00
#
_symmetry.space_group_name_H-M   'P 1'
#
loop_
_entity.id
_entity.type
_entity.pdbx_description
1 polymer ?
#
loop_
_entity_poly.entity_id
_entity_poly.type
_entity_poly.pdbx_seq_one_letter_code
_entity_poly.pdbx_strand_id
1 'polypeptide(L)'
;MKFLISGGTGLIGNRLTQYLIDKGHSVNILTRNKTLNSINHHIKYYFWDPSNFKIDSNCIDNVDVIINLAGKNVFSFWSEKTKKEILESRLNSVTTLIKLLKENKNTVKHFISSSATGIYSNNIKEIQDEFSEIKNQSFLANVVMKWEKKVDELSELNMKVSKVRIGIVLSVDGGFLEKQILFNNLRFRPLINKGKQNISWIHIDDVVRIFYFLVENSLEGVYNATSPNFSTNLELTDKIENLRKKYLINISTPSLFASIPFKILRIGDFFKEVVMFNSKVIPKKLVDKGFVFKFESLKKIMTF
;
A
#
# COMPACT_ATOMS: atom_id res chain seq x y z
N MET A 1 18.85 12.12 -8.29
CA MET A 1 18.95 10.69 -7.89
C MET A 1 18.30 9.81 -8.93
N LYS A 2 18.70 8.55 -8.97
CA LYS A 2 18.09 7.53 -9.83
C LYS A 2 17.40 6.46 -8.98
N PHE A 3 16.14 6.21 -9.26
CA PHE A 3 15.30 5.28 -8.52
C PHE A 3 15.02 4.00 -9.33
N LEU A 4 15.00 2.85 -8.67
CA LEU A 4 14.49 1.61 -9.24
C LEU A 4 13.17 1.26 -8.53
N ILE A 5 12.07 1.13 -9.28
CA ILE A 5 10.74 0.88 -8.72
C ILE A 5 10.19 -0.45 -9.23
N SER A 6 9.93 -1.39 -8.33
CA SER A 6 9.08 -2.54 -8.63
C SER A 6 7.62 -2.18 -8.35
N GLY A 7 6.70 -2.68 -9.21
CA GLY A 7 5.29 -2.28 -9.12
C GLY A 7 5.03 -0.83 -9.58
N GLY A 8 5.95 -0.25 -10.35
CA GLY A 8 5.87 1.12 -10.88
C GLY A 8 4.67 1.37 -11.79
N THR A 9 4.07 0.33 -12.37
CA THR A 9 2.84 0.42 -13.19
C THR A 9 1.54 0.31 -12.39
N GLY A 10 1.62 0.13 -11.07
CA GLY A 10 0.45 0.11 -10.17
C GLY A 10 0.01 1.50 -9.72
N LEU A 11 -1.08 1.58 -8.96
CA LEU A 11 -1.68 2.84 -8.50
C LEU A 11 -0.66 3.77 -7.80
N ILE A 12 0.01 3.26 -6.77
CA ILE A 12 1.02 4.05 -6.03
C ILE A 12 2.25 4.27 -6.90
N GLY A 13 2.68 3.24 -7.65
CA GLY A 13 3.90 3.29 -8.47
C GLY A 13 3.82 4.33 -9.57
N ASN A 14 2.71 4.44 -10.29
CA ASN A 14 2.49 5.46 -11.31
C ASN A 14 2.55 6.88 -10.70
N ARG A 15 1.83 7.10 -9.59
CA ARG A 15 1.82 8.40 -8.92
C ARG A 15 3.19 8.78 -8.36
N LEU A 16 3.91 7.80 -7.78
CA LEU A 16 5.27 8.00 -7.28
C LEU A 16 6.25 8.31 -8.42
N THR A 17 6.17 7.58 -9.53
CA THR A 17 7.01 7.83 -10.71
C THR A 17 6.84 9.27 -11.20
N GLN A 18 5.59 9.72 -11.37
CA GLN A 18 5.34 11.10 -11.78
C GLN A 18 5.90 12.11 -10.78
N TYR A 19 5.66 11.89 -9.48
CA TYR A 19 6.16 12.77 -8.42
C TYR A 19 7.70 12.88 -8.43
N LEU A 20 8.40 11.77 -8.66
CA LEU A 20 9.87 11.76 -8.73
C LEU A 20 10.40 12.48 -10.00
N ILE A 21 9.72 12.31 -11.14
CA ILE A 21 10.04 13.03 -12.37
C ILE A 21 9.85 14.53 -12.21
N ASP A 22 8.75 14.95 -11.60
CA ASP A 22 8.45 16.37 -11.32
C ASP A 22 9.50 17.00 -10.37
N LYS A 23 10.20 16.17 -9.58
CA LYS A 23 11.33 16.55 -8.74
C LYS A 23 12.71 16.47 -9.46
N GLY A 24 12.73 16.18 -10.76
CA GLY A 24 13.95 16.13 -11.57
C GLY A 24 14.77 14.85 -11.38
N HIS A 25 14.15 13.74 -10.97
CA HIS A 25 14.81 12.45 -10.79
C HIS A 25 14.61 11.54 -12.00
N SER A 26 15.45 10.51 -12.15
CA SER A 26 15.28 9.45 -13.14
C SER A 26 14.75 8.18 -12.49
N VAL A 27 13.91 7.44 -13.21
CA VAL A 27 13.23 6.25 -12.68
C VAL A 27 13.40 5.06 -13.63
N ASN A 28 13.94 3.97 -13.11
CA ASN A 28 13.90 2.65 -13.72
C ASN A 28 12.70 1.88 -13.17
N ILE A 29 11.85 1.36 -14.04
CA ILE A 29 10.63 0.63 -13.65
C ILE A 29 10.77 -0.84 -14.01
N LEU A 30 10.59 -1.71 -13.02
CA LEU A 30 10.53 -3.15 -13.23
C LEU A 30 9.12 -3.55 -13.69
N THR A 31 9.03 -4.23 -14.83
CA THR A 31 7.78 -4.65 -15.43
C THR A 31 7.87 -6.07 -16.00
N ARG A 32 6.75 -6.80 -15.96
CA ARG A 32 6.60 -8.10 -16.64
C ARG A 32 6.25 -7.94 -18.12
N ASN A 33 5.82 -6.75 -18.52
CA ASN A 33 5.50 -6.46 -19.91
C ASN A 33 6.75 -6.01 -20.64
N LYS A 34 7.21 -6.85 -21.59
CA LYS A 34 8.41 -6.60 -22.40
C LYS A 34 8.24 -5.54 -23.48
N THR A 35 7.01 -5.14 -23.79
CA THR A 35 6.72 -4.18 -24.86
C THR A 35 6.56 -2.74 -24.36
N LEU A 36 6.66 -2.51 -23.04
CA LEU A 36 6.57 -1.16 -22.51
C LEU A 36 7.83 -0.37 -22.83
N ASN A 37 7.62 0.74 -23.50
CA ASN A 37 8.63 1.77 -23.77
C ASN A 37 8.12 3.10 -23.24
N SER A 38 9.03 3.99 -22.87
CA SER A 38 8.68 5.35 -22.47
C SER A 38 9.14 6.34 -23.51
N ILE A 39 8.28 7.32 -23.81
CA ILE A 39 8.64 8.52 -24.58
C ILE A 39 9.45 9.48 -23.66
N ASN A 40 9.22 9.43 -22.35
CA ASN A 40 9.96 10.23 -21.40
C ASN A 40 11.34 9.61 -21.11
N HIS A 41 12.41 10.30 -21.50
CA HIS A 41 13.80 9.85 -21.32
C HIS A 41 14.26 9.72 -19.88
N HIS A 42 13.52 10.27 -18.91
CA HIS A 42 13.75 10.04 -17.47
C HIS A 42 13.19 8.72 -16.97
N ILE A 43 12.40 8.00 -17.77
CA ILE A 43 11.81 6.71 -17.41
C ILE A 43 12.37 5.62 -18.32
N LYS A 44 12.89 4.54 -17.72
CA LYS A 44 13.30 3.33 -18.42
C LYS A 44 12.60 2.11 -17.85
N TYR A 45 12.14 1.22 -18.73
CA TYR A 45 11.51 -0.03 -18.33
C TYR A 45 12.49 -1.18 -18.48
N TYR A 46 12.52 -2.05 -17.45
CA TYR A 46 13.35 -3.25 -17.44
C TYR A 46 12.48 -4.45 -17.15
N PHE A 47 12.76 -5.53 -17.85
CA PHE A 47 12.03 -6.78 -17.66
C PHE A 47 12.40 -7.43 -16.33
N TRP A 48 11.41 -7.93 -15.61
CA TRP A 48 11.59 -8.84 -14.49
C TRP A 48 10.42 -9.81 -14.39
N ASP A 49 10.70 -10.99 -13.82
CA ASP A 49 9.71 -12.00 -13.44
C ASP A 49 10.07 -12.59 -12.08
N PRO A 50 9.55 -12.02 -10.98
CA PRO A 50 9.89 -12.49 -9.64
C PRO A 50 9.36 -13.91 -9.35
N SER A 51 8.38 -14.42 -10.09
CA SER A 51 7.90 -15.80 -9.92
C SER A 51 8.97 -16.83 -10.33
N ASN A 52 9.85 -16.46 -11.25
CA ASN A 52 10.97 -17.25 -11.73
C ASN A 52 12.34 -16.66 -11.34
N PHE A 53 12.36 -15.69 -10.43
CA PHE A 53 13.56 -14.97 -9.95
C PHE A 53 14.42 -14.39 -11.09
N LYS A 54 13.77 -13.96 -12.20
CA LYS A 54 14.43 -13.35 -13.36
C LYS A 54 14.33 -11.84 -13.31
N ILE A 55 15.44 -11.17 -13.58
CA ILE A 55 15.53 -9.71 -13.63
C ILE A 55 16.65 -9.30 -14.58
N ASP A 56 16.42 -8.24 -15.36
CA ASP A 56 17.47 -7.60 -16.16
C ASP A 56 18.41 -6.82 -15.23
N SER A 57 19.67 -7.29 -15.11
CA SER A 57 20.63 -6.71 -14.18
C SER A 57 21.03 -5.26 -14.51
N ASN A 58 20.86 -4.80 -15.76
CA ASN A 58 21.16 -3.40 -16.13
C ASN A 58 20.20 -2.41 -15.43
N CYS A 59 19.09 -2.91 -14.85
CA CYS A 59 18.14 -2.04 -14.14
C CYS A 59 18.74 -1.35 -12.92
N ILE A 60 19.84 -1.90 -12.35
CA ILE A 60 20.48 -1.37 -11.11
C ILE A 60 21.62 -0.38 -11.39
N ASP A 61 22.00 -0.18 -12.65
CA ASP A 61 23.12 0.69 -13.01
C ASP A 61 22.91 2.14 -12.55
N ASN A 62 23.82 2.62 -11.69
CA ASN A 62 23.80 3.96 -11.10
C ASN A 62 22.50 4.27 -10.31
N VAL A 63 21.85 3.27 -9.75
CA VAL A 63 20.66 3.44 -8.89
C VAL A 63 21.10 3.83 -7.49
N ASP A 64 20.47 4.89 -6.96
CA ASP A 64 20.69 5.35 -5.59
C ASP A 64 19.70 4.72 -4.60
N VAL A 65 18.44 4.50 -5.05
CA VAL A 65 17.33 4.07 -4.20
C VAL A 65 16.49 3.01 -4.90
N ILE A 66 16.14 1.94 -4.17
CA ILE A 66 15.16 0.95 -4.61
C ILE A 66 13.86 1.13 -3.82
N ILE A 67 12.71 1.20 -4.52
CA ILE A 67 11.39 1.21 -3.91
C ILE A 67 10.61 -0.02 -4.37
N ASN A 68 10.31 -0.91 -3.45
CA ASN A 68 9.57 -2.14 -3.72
C ASN A 68 8.09 -1.99 -3.38
N LEU A 69 7.25 -1.85 -4.43
CA LEU A 69 5.78 -1.78 -4.33
C LEU A 69 5.10 -3.02 -4.91
N ALA A 70 5.87 -4.00 -5.38
CA ALA A 70 5.32 -5.16 -6.06
C ALA A 70 4.60 -6.11 -5.09
N GLY A 71 3.39 -6.52 -5.49
CA GLY A 71 2.60 -7.50 -4.75
C GLY A 71 1.26 -7.76 -5.45
N LYS A 72 0.74 -8.98 -5.35
CA LYS A 72 -0.59 -9.31 -5.85
C LYS A 72 -1.65 -8.55 -5.03
N ASN A 73 -2.64 -8.00 -5.74
CA ASN A 73 -3.78 -7.33 -5.11
C ASN A 73 -4.54 -8.29 -4.18
N VAL A 74 -4.82 -7.85 -2.95
CA VAL A 74 -5.57 -8.62 -1.95
C VAL A 74 -7.08 -8.55 -2.16
N PHE A 75 -7.58 -7.57 -2.93
CA PHE A 75 -9.00 -7.42 -3.25
C PHE A 75 -9.43 -8.37 -4.37
N SER A 76 -9.36 -9.67 -4.10
CA SER A 76 -9.73 -10.75 -5.01
C SER A 76 -10.40 -11.88 -4.23
N PHE A 77 -10.99 -12.85 -4.91
CA PHE A 77 -11.48 -14.07 -4.27
C PHE A 77 -10.32 -14.86 -3.64
N TRP A 78 -10.43 -15.22 -2.35
CA TRP A 78 -9.39 -15.91 -1.60
C TRP A 78 -9.57 -17.43 -1.62
N SER A 79 -9.15 -18.06 -2.72
CA SER A 79 -8.85 -19.50 -2.72
C SER A 79 -7.50 -19.77 -2.07
N GLU A 80 -7.19 -20.99 -1.71
CA GLU A 80 -5.87 -21.35 -1.19
C GLU A 80 -4.76 -21.01 -2.19
N LYS A 81 -5.01 -21.20 -3.50
CA LYS A 81 -4.10 -20.76 -4.57
C LYS A 81 -3.88 -19.22 -4.50
N THR A 82 -4.95 -18.45 -4.38
CA THR A 82 -4.86 -16.98 -4.30
C THR A 82 -4.11 -16.53 -3.05
N LYS A 83 -4.38 -17.13 -1.89
CA LYS A 83 -3.65 -16.84 -0.65
C LYS A 83 -2.15 -17.12 -0.80
N LYS A 84 -1.79 -18.25 -1.40
CA LYS A 84 -0.40 -18.58 -1.71
C LYS A 84 0.23 -17.52 -2.63
N GLU A 85 -0.43 -17.15 -3.71
CA GLU A 85 0.05 -16.14 -4.66
C GLU A 85 0.19 -14.74 -4.00
N ILE A 86 -0.70 -14.37 -3.07
CA ILE A 86 -0.60 -13.12 -2.31
C ILE A 86 0.69 -13.09 -1.48
N LEU A 87 1.03 -14.18 -0.81
CA LEU A 87 2.26 -14.30 -0.03
C LEU A 87 3.49 -14.34 -0.95
N GLU A 88 3.51 -15.27 -1.91
CA GLU A 88 4.66 -15.51 -2.77
C GLU A 88 5.03 -14.30 -3.62
N SER A 89 4.06 -13.56 -4.14
CA SER A 89 4.33 -12.35 -4.92
C SER A 89 5.16 -11.33 -4.16
N ARG A 90 5.00 -11.24 -2.84
CA ARG A 90 5.75 -10.33 -1.96
C ARG A 90 7.13 -10.87 -1.63
N LEU A 91 7.19 -12.13 -1.20
CA LEU A 91 8.46 -12.77 -0.85
C LEU A 91 9.39 -12.87 -2.07
N ASN A 92 8.87 -13.31 -3.21
CA ASN A 92 9.65 -13.49 -4.42
C ASN A 92 10.15 -12.15 -4.97
N SER A 93 9.36 -11.07 -4.88
CA SER A 93 9.81 -9.74 -5.30
C SER A 93 11.02 -9.28 -4.48
N VAL A 94 10.97 -9.40 -3.15
CA VAL A 94 12.08 -9.05 -2.27
C VAL A 94 13.28 -9.98 -2.51
N THR A 95 13.06 -11.30 -2.61
CA THR A 95 14.13 -12.28 -2.88
C THR A 95 14.85 -11.97 -4.19
N THR A 96 14.10 -11.63 -5.26
CA THR A 96 14.70 -11.27 -6.56
C THR A 96 15.57 -10.03 -6.46
N LEU A 97 15.12 -9.01 -5.72
CA LEU A 97 15.89 -7.78 -5.50
C LEU A 97 17.11 -8.01 -4.59
N ILE A 98 17.02 -8.87 -3.57
CA ILE A 98 18.17 -9.27 -2.74
C ILE A 98 19.23 -9.96 -3.60
N LYS A 99 18.82 -10.90 -4.47
CA LYS A 99 19.76 -11.57 -5.39
C LYS A 99 20.43 -10.57 -6.32
N LEU A 100 19.65 -9.67 -6.96
CA LEU A 100 20.20 -8.61 -7.80
C LEU A 100 21.30 -7.79 -7.07
N LEU A 101 21.01 -7.37 -5.84
CA LEU A 101 21.93 -6.58 -5.01
C LEU A 101 23.21 -7.36 -4.62
N LYS A 102 23.09 -8.65 -4.31
CA LYS A 102 24.23 -9.50 -3.91
C LYS A 102 25.11 -9.91 -5.09
N GLU A 103 24.51 -10.13 -6.25
CA GLU A 103 25.20 -10.68 -7.44
C GLU A 103 25.78 -9.58 -8.37
N ASN A 104 25.40 -8.31 -8.16
CA ASN A 104 25.84 -7.22 -9.02
C ASN A 104 26.46 -6.08 -8.23
N LYS A 105 27.55 -5.50 -8.76
CA LYS A 105 28.10 -4.25 -8.23
C LYS A 105 27.05 -3.14 -8.36
N ASN A 106 26.81 -2.42 -7.28
CA ASN A 106 25.77 -1.38 -7.26
C ASN A 106 26.13 -0.22 -6.33
N THR A 107 25.37 0.87 -6.43
CA THR A 107 25.54 2.10 -5.66
C THR A 107 24.33 2.40 -4.77
N VAL A 108 23.46 1.43 -4.55
CA VAL A 108 22.22 1.60 -3.79
C VAL A 108 22.51 1.93 -2.34
N LYS A 109 21.95 3.04 -1.87
CA LYS A 109 22.12 3.54 -0.49
C LYS A 109 20.89 3.31 0.37
N HIS A 110 19.72 3.14 -0.24
CA HIS A 110 18.47 3.02 0.48
C HIS A 110 17.51 2.05 -0.22
N PHE A 111 17.00 1.08 0.51
CA PHE A 111 15.92 0.19 0.09
C PHE A 111 14.65 0.48 0.87
N ILE A 112 13.57 0.83 0.19
CA ILE A 112 12.27 1.07 0.84
C ILE A 112 11.27 0.05 0.33
N SER A 113 10.75 -0.77 1.23
CA SER A 113 9.67 -1.71 0.91
C SER A 113 8.32 -1.17 1.36
N SER A 114 7.32 -1.27 0.51
CA SER A 114 5.94 -1.24 1.00
C SER A 114 5.71 -2.38 1.98
N SER A 115 4.80 -2.15 2.90
CA SER A 115 4.21 -3.07 3.86
C SER A 115 2.75 -2.68 4.04
N ALA A 116 2.04 -3.18 5.04
CA ALA A 116 0.62 -2.87 5.21
C ALA A 116 0.21 -2.78 6.69
N THR A 117 -0.74 -1.88 6.98
CA THR A 117 -1.36 -1.77 8.32
C THR A 117 -2.18 -3.00 8.73
N GLY A 118 -2.43 -3.93 7.81
CA GLY A 118 -3.06 -5.23 8.10
C GLY A 118 -2.29 -6.12 9.08
N ILE A 119 -1.06 -5.75 9.46
CA ILE A 119 -0.29 -6.40 10.52
C ILE A 119 -0.88 -6.13 11.92
N TYR A 120 -1.51 -4.96 12.10
CA TYR A 120 -2.09 -4.57 13.38
C TYR A 120 -3.36 -5.33 13.72
N SER A 121 -3.74 -5.32 14.99
CA SER A 121 -4.94 -6.01 15.44
C SER A 121 -6.22 -5.29 15.01
N ASN A 122 -7.27 -6.06 14.77
CA ASN A 122 -8.63 -5.57 14.56
C ASN A 122 -9.24 -5.16 15.91
N ASN A 123 -8.63 -4.20 16.61
CA ASN A 123 -9.03 -3.72 17.91
C ASN A 123 -9.50 -2.26 17.83
N ILE A 124 -10.79 -2.03 18.12
CA ILE A 124 -11.42 -0.71 18.08
C ILE A 124 -11.15 0.14 19.33
N LYS A 125 -10.68 -0.47 20.42
CA LYS A 125 -10.49 0.22 21.70
C LYS A 125 -9.16 0.93 21.78
N GLU A 126 -8.15 0.46 21.06
CA GLU A 126 -6.78 0.96 21.14
C GLU A 126 -6.35 1.66 19.86
N ILE A 127 -5.64 2.77 20.01
CA ILE A 127 -4.90 3.41 18.91
C ILE A 127 -3.56 2.69 18.80
N GLN A 128 -3.21 2.29 17.59
CA GLN A 128 -2.01 1.53 17.28
C GLN A 128 -1.02 2.40 16.47
N ASP A 129 0.23 2.28 16.75
CA ASP A 129 1.34 2.97 16.09
C ASP A 129 2.51 2.01 15.82
N GLU A 130 3.65 2.54 15.38
CA GLU A 130 4.83 1.75 15.04
C GLU A 130 5.49 1.07 16.25
N PHE A 131 5.14 1.45 17.47
CA PHE A 131 5.64 0.87 18.73
C PHE A 131 4.68 -0.15 19.33
N SER A 132 3.47 -0.25 18.78
CA SER A 132 2.45 -1.17 19.26
C SER A 132 2.84 -2.63 19.02
N GLU A 133 2.58 -3.48 20.02
CA GLU A 133 2.82 -4.92 19.92
C GLU A 133 1.95 -5.57 18.84
N ILE A 134 2.56 -6.42 18.02
CA ILE A 134 1.85 -7.15 16.96
C ILE A 134 1.23 -8.42 17.52
N LYS A 135 -0.07 -8.39 17.78
CA LYS A 135 -0.86 -9.51 18.33
C LYS A 135 -1.77 -10.18 17.30
N ASN A 136 -1.83 -9.64 16.08
CA ASN A 136 -2.73 -10.13 15.03
C ASN A 136 -2.20 -11.44 14.43
N GLN A 137 -3.05 -12.47 14.39
CA GLN A 137 -2.75 -13.78 13.83
C GLN A 137 -3.55 -14.08 12.54
N SER A 138 -4.15 -13.06 11.95
CA SER A 138 -4.90 -13.21 10.71
C SER A 138 -3.99 -13.61 9.54
N PHE A 139 -4.59 -14.08 8.44
CA PHE A 139 -3.84 -14.41 7.23
C PHE A 139 -3.04 -13.19 6.72
N LEU A 140 -3.66 -12.01 6.63
CA LEU A 140 -2.95 -10.80 6.16
C LEU A 140 -1.83 -10.39 7.11
N ALA A 141 -2.03 -10.48 8.42
CA ALA A 141 -0.97 -10.18 9.38
C ALA A 141 0.23 -11.12 9.20
N ASN A 142 -0.03 -12.43 9.02
CA ASN A 142 1.01 -13.41 8.74
C ASN A 142 1.76 -13.13 7.43
N VAL A 143 1.03 -12.71 6.37
CA VAL A 143 1.65 -12.27 5.12
C VAL A 143 2.60 -11.11 5.36
N VAL A 144 2.15 -10.07 6.09
CA VAL A 144 2.96 -8.87 6.35
C VAL A 144 4.18 -9.20 7.22
N MET A 145 4.03 -10.00 8.29
CA MET A 145 5.14 -10.43 9.13
C MET A 145 6.22 -11.18 8.34
N LYS A 146 5.84 -12.11 7.49
CA LYS A 146 6.78 -12.85 6.64
C LYS A 146 7.45 -11.95 5.61
N TRP A 147 6.69 -11.00 5.07
CA TRP A 147 7.21 -10.01 4.12
C TRP A 147 8.24 -9.08 4.78
N GLU A 148 7.89 -8.47 5.92
CA GLU A 148 8.83 -7.61 6.66
C GLU A 148 10.08 -8.37 7.11
N LYS A 149 9.94 -9.62 7.57
CA LYS A 149 11.08 -10.49 7.90
C LYS A 149 11.98 -10.75 6.69
N LYS A 150 11.40 -10.94 5.48
CA LYS A 150 12.19 -11.09 4.26
C LYS A 150 12.93 -9.79 3.89
N VAL A 151 12.33 -8.64 4.13
CA VAL A 151 12.99 -7.33 3.92
C VAL A 151 14.14 -7.14 4.91
N ASP A 152 14.02 -7.65 6.15
CA ASP A 152 15.08 -7.52 7.16
C ASP A 152 16.39 -8.23 6.77
N GLU A 153 16.36 -9.20 5.83
CA GLU A 153 17.60 -9.82 5.29
C GLU A 153 18.49 -8.81 4.54
N LEU A 154 17.95 -7.65 4.14
CA LEU A 154 18.72 -6.56 3.52
C LEU A 154 19.62 -5.82 4.52
N SER A 155 19.40 -5.97 5.83
CA SER A 155 20.26 -5.38 6.86
C SER A 155 21.70 -5.87 6.83
N GLU A 156 21.95 -7.05 6.21
CA GLU A 156 23.28 -7.58 5.96
C GLU A 156 24.04 -6.82 4.86
N LEU A 157 23.33 -6.05 4.05
CA LEU A 157 23.89 -5.22 2.99
C LEU A 157 24.09 -3.80 3.54
N ASN A 158 25.22 -3.20 3.25
CA ASN A 158 25.58 -1.87 3.77
C ASN A 158 24.70 -0.75 3.15
N MET A 159 23.40 -0.78 3.43
CA MET A 159 22.41 0.19 2.97
C MET A 159 21.33 0.43 4.02
N LYS A 160 20.64 1.56 3.95
CA LYS A 160 19.46 1.84 4.79
C LYS A 160 18.26 1.03 4.32
N VAL A 161 17.46 0.56 5.26
CA VAL A 161 16.25 -0.22 4.97
C VAL A 161 15.05 0.40 5.67
N SER A 162 13.99 0.69 4.90
CA SER A 162 12.72 1.20 5.44
C SER A 162 11.55 0.33 5.02
N LYS A 163 10.60 0.17 5.92
CA LYS A 163 9.33 -0.54 5.70
C LYS A 163 8.17 0.43 5.91
N VAL A 164 7.33 0.61 4.90
CA VAL A 164 6.21 1.55 4.92
C VAL A 164 4.90 0.77 5.03
N ARG A 165 4.30 0.73 6.22
CA ARG A 165 3.01 0.10 6.48
C ARG A 165 1.89 1.01 5.98
N ILE A 166 1.40 0.74 4.78
CA ILE A 166 0.43 1.58 4.09
C ILE A 166 -0.98 1.23 4.55
N GLY A 167 -1.78 2.25 4.88
CA GLY A 167 -3.21 2.14 5.15
C GLY A 167 -4.04 2.04 3.88
N ILE A 168 -5.36 2.27 4.00
CA ILE A 168 -6.25 2.30 2.83
C ILE A 168 -5.96 3.55 2.01
N VAL A 169 -5.43 3.35 0.80
CA VAL A 169 -5.08 4.47 -0.10
C VAL A 169 -6.34 5.02 -0.77
N LEU A 170 -6.54 6.33 -0.61
CA LEU A 170 -7.59 7.08 -1.30
C LEU A 170 -7.01 7.74 -2.56
N SER A 171 -7.51 7.32 -3.73
CA SER A 171 -7.20 7.88 -5.04
C SER A 171 -8.40 7.72 -5.96
N VAL A 172 -8.64 8.71 -6.81
CA VAL A 172 -9.67 8.63 -7.87
C VAL A 172 -9.26 7.70 -9.01
N ASP A 173 -7.95 7.46 -9.17
CA ASP A 173 -7.38 6.68 -10.26
C ASP A 173 -7.45 5.17 -10.02
N GLY A 174 -8.04 4.73 -8.89
CA GLY A 174 -8.19 3.31 -8.61
C GLY A 174 -8.31 2.94 -7.13
N GLY A 175 -8.35 1.64 -6.86
CA GLY A 175 -8.29 1.08 -5.52
C GLY A 175 -9.61 1.12 -4.76
N PHE A 176 -9.56 1.44 -3.47
CA PHE A 176 -10.72 1.42 -2.58
C PHE A 176 -11.75 2.49 -2.94
N LEU A 177 -11.27 3.71 -3.21
CA LEU A 177 -12.15 4.84 -3.49
C LEU A 177 -12.91 4.67 -4.81
N GLU A 178 -12.27 4.13 -5.85
CA GLU A 178 -12.91 3.81 -7.13
C GLU A 178 -14.15 2.92 -6.94
N LYS A 179 -14.05 1.89 -6.09
CA LYS A 179 -15.18 1.00 -5.78
C LYS A 179 -16.28 1.73 -5.01
N GLN A 180 -15.95 2.60 -4.08
CA GLN A 180 -16.92 3.41 -3.35
C GLN A 180 -17.64 4.38 -4.31
N ILE A 181 -16.93 4.98 -5.24
CA ILE A 181 -17.48 5.85 -6.29
C ILE A 181 -18.44 5.06 -7.21
N LEU A 182 -18.12 3.81 -7.55
CA LEU A 182 -19.00 2.96 -8.34
C LEU A 182 -20.34 2.73 -7.63
N PHE A 183 -20.32 2.36 -6.34
CA PHE A 183 -21.56 2.25 -5.55
C PHE A 183 -22.33 3.58 -5.47
N ASN A 184 -21.62 4.69 -5.28
CA ASN A 184 -22.22 6.02 -5.28
C ASN A 184 -22.90 6.35 -6.63
N ASN A 185 -22.30 5.97 -7.77
CA ASN A 185 -22.91 6.13 -9.08
C ASN A 185 -24.21 5.34 -9.24
N LEU A 186 -24.27 4.16 -8.62
CA LEU A 186 -25.49 3.34 -8.56
C LEU A 186 -26.48 3.81 -7.48
N ARG A 187 -26.21 4.92 -6.80
CA ARG A 187 -27.00 5.47 -5.69
C ARG A 187 -27.11 4.55 -4.47
N PHE A 188 -26.14 3.65 -4.27
CA PHE A 188 -26.07 2.77 -3.11
C PHE A 188 -24.97 3.16 -2.15
N ARG A 189 -25.25 3.03 -0.87
CA ARG A 189 -24.29 3.18 0.22
C ARG A 189 -24.26 1.88 1.02
N PRO A 190 -23.34 0.96 0.72
CA PRO A 190 -23.20 -0.26 1.50
C PRO A 190 -22.53 0.06 2.85
N LEU A 191 -23.30 0.03 3.93
CA LEU A 191 -22.82 0.27 5.28
C LEU A 191 -22.85 -1.02 6.09
N ILE A 192 -21.68 -1.50 6.53
CA ILE A 192 -21.56 -2.60 7.47
C ILE A 192 -21.60 -2.02 8.88
N ASN A 193 -22.45 -2.59 9.74
CA ASN A 193 -22.64 -2.09 11.11
C ASN A 193 -22.88 -0.57 11.14
N LYS A 194 -23.77 -0.07 10.27
CA LYS A 194 -24.11 1.35 10.12
C LYS A 194 -22.89 2.25 9.82
N GLY A 195 -21.83 1.69 9.23
CA GLY A 195 -20.61 2.44 8.87
C GLY A 195 -19.73 2.84 10.05
N LYS A 196 -19.94 2.29 11.25
CA LYS A 196 -19.18 2.63 12.48
C LYS A 196 -17.75 2.09 12.50
N GLN A 197 -17.34 1.35 11.47
CA GLN A 197 -16.00 0.78 11.40
C GLN A 197 -14.97 1.88 11.09
N ASN A 198 -13.87 1.90 11.86
CA ASN A 198 -12.78 2.84 11.65
C ASN A 198 -11.91 2.39 10.47
N ILE A 199 -11.44 3.36 9.71
CA ILE A 199 -10.57 3.20 8.56
C ILE A 199 -9.30 3.99 8.80
N SER A 200 -8.16 3.31 8.81
CA SER A 200 -6.84 3.95 8.76
C SER A 200 -6.49 4.19 7.30
N TRP A 201 -6.78 5.38 6.81
CA TRP A 201 -6.66 5.76 5.40
C TRP A 201 -5.49 6.71 5.18
N ILE A 202 -5.10 6.91 3.93
CA ILE A 202 -4.14 7.91 3.51
C ILE A 202 -4.46 8.38 2.08
N HIS A 203 -4.24 9.65 1.78
CA HIS A 203 -4.33 10.15 0.41
C HIS A 203 -3.10 9.73 -0.40
N ILE A 204 -3.27 9.39 -1.68
CA ILE A 204 -2.19 8.91 -2.54
C ILE A 204 -1.03 9.91 -2.64
N ASP A 205 -1.29 11.21 -2.66
CA ASP A 205 -0.23 12.23 -2.68
C ASP A 205 0.62 12.20 -1.40
N ASP A 206 0.03 11.94 -0.24
CA ASP A 206 0.79 11.83 1.00
C ASP A 206 1.60 10.51 1.03
N VAL A 207 1.09 9.42 0.43
CA VAL A 207 1.88 8.18 0.28
C VAL A 207 3.17 8.46 -0.47
N VAL A 208 3.10 9.06 -1.66
CA VAL A 208 4.31 9.30 -2.49
C VAL A 208 5.26 10.29 -1.83
N ARG A 209 4.74 11.30 -1.12
CA ARG A 209 5.53 12.25 -0.34
C ARG A 209 6.24 11.58 0.84
N ILE A 210 5.62 10.58 1.48
CA ILE A 210 6.25 9.80 2.55
C ILE A 210 7.44 9.01 1.99
N PHE A 211 7.30 8.29 0.88
CA PHE A 211 8.42 7.58 0.27
C PHE A 211 9.60 8.52 -0.01
N TYR A 212 9.32 9.68 -0.58
CA TYR A 212 10.35 10.68 -0.89
C TYR A 212 10.96 11.30 0.39
N PHE A 213 10.15 11.60 1.40
CA PHE A 213 10.59 12.12 2.70
C PHE A 213 11.57 11.17 3.42
N LEU A 214 11.30 9.86 3.36
CA LEU A 214 12.20 8.85 3.93
C LEU A 214 13.56 8.87 3.24
N VAL A 215 13.59 9.07 1.92
CA VAL A 215 14.83 9.18 1.13
C VAL A 215 15.58 10.47 1.47
N GLU A 216 14.92 11.62 1.41
CA GLU A 216 15.56 12.93 1.66
C GLU A 216 16.18 13.02 3.06
N ASN A 217 15.50 12.48 4.06
CA ASN A 217 15.96 12.50 5.45
C ASN A 217 16.77 11.24 5.82
N SER A 218 17.04 10.36 4.86
CA SER A 218 17.81 9.13 5.10
C SER A 218 17.28 8.31 6.29
N LEU A 219 15.96 8.20 6.43
CA LEU A 219 15.30 7.54 7.56
C LEU A 219 15.19 6.04 7.31
N GLU A 220 15.47 5.23 8.34
CA GLU A 220 15.38 3.77 8.32
C GLU A 220 14.41 3.23 9.36
N GLY A 221 14.01 1.96 9.21
CA GLY A 221 13.08 1.28 10.12
C GLY A 221 11.64 1.24 9.61
N VAL A 222 10.67 1.12 10.52
CA VAL A 222 9.25 0.96 10.20
C VAL A 222 8.51 2.29 10.36
N TYR A 223 7.65 2.61 9.39
CA TYR A 223 6.80 3.81 9.38
C TYR A 223 5.38 3.46 8.93
N ASN A 224 4.39 4.02 9.61
CA ASN A 224 3.00 3.93 9.19
C ASN A 224 2.66 5.03 8.20
N ALA A 225 2.23 4.67 7.00
CA ALA A 225 1.68 5.59 6.03
C ALA A 225 0.15 5.58 6.16
N THR A 226 -0.34 6.31 7.16
CA THR A 226 -1.76 6.59 7.40
C THR A 226 -1.94 8.09 7.61
N SER A 227 -3.17 8.61 7.43
CA SER A 227 -3.51 9.95 7.92
C SER A 227 -3.39 9.97 9.44
N PRO A 228 -2.93 11.07 10.07
CA PRO A 228 -2.90 11.20 11.53
C PRO A 228 -4.29 11.08 12.16
N ASN A 229 -5.35 11.33 11.38
CA ASN A 229 -6.73 11.19 11.82
C ASN A 229 -7.40 10.06 11.06
N PHE A 230 -7.66 8.95 11.75
CA PHE A 230 -8.52 7.88 11.21
C PHE A 230 -9.96 8.40 11.09
N SER A 231 -10.77 7.75 10.25
CA SER A 231 -12.18 8.11 10.05
C SER A 231 -13.04 6.86 10.02
N THR A 232 -14.34 7.02 10.21
CA THR A 232 -15.28 5.91 10.02
C THR A 232 -15.63 5.72 8.54
N ASN A 233 -16.12 4.54 8.20
CA ASN A 233 -16.64 4.27 6.86
C ASN A 233 -17.80 5.21 6.51
N LEU A 234 -18.65 5.55 7.50
CA LEU A 234 -19.74 6.50 7.33
C LEU A 234 -19.23 7.89 6.96
N GLU A 235 -18.27 8.43 7.72
CA GLU A 235 -17.69 9.76 7.43
C GLU A 235 -17.07 9.82 6.03
N LEU A 236 -16.39 8.75 5.58
CA LEU A 236 -15.85 8.69 4.23
C LEU A 236 -16.96 8.69 3.17
N THR A 237 -17.99 7.87 3.36
CA THR A 237 -19.11 7.82 2.39
C THR A 237 -19.91 9.11 2.36
N ASP A 238 -20.11 9.78 3.52
CA ASP A 238 -20.72 11.10 3.60
C ASP A 238 -19.89 12.14 2.84
N LYS A 239 -18.58 12.08 2.98
CA LYS A 239 -17.68 12.98 2.24
C LYS A 239 -17.78 12.79 0.73
N ILE A 240 -17.82 11.54 0.25
CA ILE A 240 -17.99 11.23 -1.17
C ILE A 240 -19.34 11.76 -1.68
N GLU A 241 -20.43 11.53 -0.94
CA GLU A 241 -21.77 12.01 -1.27
C GLU A 241 -21.81 13.53 -1.41
N ASN A 242 -21.29 14.24 -0.41
CA ASN A 242 -21.26 15.70 -0.39
C ASN A 242 -20.45 16.28 -1.56
N LEU A 243 -19.31 15.71 -1.88
CA LEU A 243 -18.47 16.19 -2.98
C LEU A 243 -19.10 15.91 -4.35
N ARG A 244 -19.82 14.81 -4.49
CA ARG A 244 -20.48 14.43 -5.74
C ARG A 244 -21.92 14.93 -5.86
N LYS A 245 -22.47 15.55 -4.82
CA LYS A 245 -23.85 16.08 -4.76
C LYS A 245 -24.91 15.05 -5.17
N LYS A 246 -24.73 13.79 -4.71
CA LYS A 246 -25.64 12.67 -5.00
C LYS A 246 -26.26 12.15 -3.71
N TYR A 247 -27.58 12.08 -3.66
CA TYR A 247 -28.30 11.42 -2.56
C TYR A 247 -28.20 9.90 -2.70
N LEU A 248 -27.85 9.22 -1.62
CA LEU A 248 -27.61 7.78 -1.59
C LEU A 248 -28.68 7.06 -0.75
N ILE A 249 -29.04 5.87 -1.20
CA ILE A 249 -29.91 4.96 -0.46
C ILE A 249 -29.01 4.12 0.46
N ASN A 250 -29.24 4.23 1.77
CA ASN A 250 -28.52 3.44 2.77
C ASN A 250 -28.93 1.98 2.71
N ILE A 251 -28.02 1.10 2.36
CA ILE A 251 -28.15 -0.34 2.54
C ILE A 251 -27.32 -0.73 3.75
N SER A 252 -27.96 -0.72 4.93
CA SER A 252 -27.29 -1.11 6.17
C SER A 252 -27.62 -2.56 6.48
N THR A 253 -26.60 -3.40 6.52
CA THR A 253 -26.73 -4.78 6.98
C THR A 253 -25.99 -4.96 8.29
N PRO A 254 -26.60 -5.61 9.31
CA PRO A 254 -25.87 -6.04 10.48
C PRO A 254 -24.70 -6.93 10.07
N SER A 255 -23.55 -6.78 10.73
CA SER A 255 -22.32 -7.52 10.40
C SER A 255 -22.52 -9.03 10.35
N LEU A 256 -23.40 -9.56 11.20
CA LEU A 256 -23.75 -10.98 11.25
C LEU A 256 -24.41 -11.48 9.96
N PHE A 257 -25.38 -10.73 9.43
CA PHE A 257 -26.08 -11.10 8.20
C PHE A 257 -25.25 -10.82 6.94
N ALA A 258 -24.43 -9.76 6.94
CA ALA A 258 -23.55 -9.45 5.83
C ALA A 258 -22.49 -10.55 5.57
N SER A 259 -22.11 -11.31 6.60
CA SER A 259 -21.12 -12.39 6.49
C SER A 259 -21.69 -13.72 5.97
N ILE A 260 -23.01 -13.95 6.01
CA ILE A 260 -23.63 -15.23 5.66
C ILE A 260 -23.36 -15.63 4.19
N PRO A 261 -23.62 -14.78 3.18
CA PRO A 261 -23.34 -15.12 1.79
C PRO A 261 -21.87 -15.47 1.54
N PHE A 262 -20.96 -14.76 2.21
CA PHE A 262 -19.52 -14.95 2.07
C PHE A 262 -19.01 -16.24 2.74
N LYS A 263 -19.66 -16.68 3.83
CA LYS A 263 -19.41 -18.00 4.43
C LYS A 263 -19.81 -19.13 3.51
N ILE A 264 -21.00 -19.03 2.88
CA ILE A 264 -21.50 -20.02 1.92
C ILE A 264 -20.56 -20.11 0.71
N LEU A 265 -20.06 -18.96 0.22
CA LEU A 265 -19.14 -18.90 -0.91
C LEU A 265 -17.67 -19.21 -0.53
N ARG A 266 -17.37 -19.60 0.71
CA ARG A 266 -16.01 -19.86 1.24
C ARG A 266 -15.06 -18.66 1.12
N ILE A 267 -15.56 -17.44 1.19
CA ILE A 267 -14.78 -16.18 1.15
C ILE A 267 -14.84 -15.43 2.49
N GLY A 268 -15.20 -16.14 3.57
CA GLY A 268 -15.39 -15.56 4.90
C GLY A 268 -14.15 -14.85 5.44
N ASP A 269 -12.94 -15.38 5.19
CA ASP A 269 -11.68 -14.77 5.64
C ASP A 269 -11.46 -13.43 4.96
N PHE A 270 -11.64 -13.34 3.63
CA PHE A 270 -11.54 -12.09 2.90
C PHE A 270 -12.50 -11.04 3.46
N PHE A 271 -13.76 -11.43 3.68
CA PHE A 271 -14.77 -10.52 4.22
C PHE A 271 -14.36 -10.02 5.61
N LYS A 272 -13.94 -10.93 6.50
CA LYS A 272 -13.53 -10.63 7.88
C LYS A 272 -12.28 -9.76 7.94
N GLU A 273 -11.26 -10.09 7.15
CA GLU A 273 -9.94 -9.46 7.24
C GLU A 273 -9.77 -8.21 6.39
N VAL A 274 -10.58 -8.05 5.33
CA VAL A 274 -10.48 -6.90 4.42
C VAL A 274 -11.69 -5.98 4.56
N VAL A 275 -12.90 -6.53 4.49
CA VAL A 275 -14.12 -5.72 4.45
C VAL A 275 -14.53 -5.27 5.85
N MET A 276 -14.43 -6.15 6.86
CA MET A 276 -14.78 -5.86 8.25
C MET A 276 -13.60 -5.40 9.11
N PHE A 277 -12.42 -5.22 8.53
CA PHE A 277 -11.27 -4.76 9.27
C PHE A 277 -11.52 -3.37 9.88
N ASN A 278 -11.27 -3.23 11.17
CA ASN A 278 -11.62 -2.06 11.96
C ASN A 278 -10.45 -1.74 12.90
N SER A 279 -9.61 -0.79 12.50
CA SER A 279 -8.42 -0.42 13.27
C SER A 279 -8.20 1.08 13.28
N LYS A 280 -7.55 1.55 14.33
CA LYS A 280 -7.13 2.94 14.51
C LYS A 280 -5.60 2.97 14.49
N VAL A 281 -5.01 3.14 13.32
CA VAL A 281 -3.55 3.22 13.15
C VAL A 281 -3.15 4.65 12.86
N ILE A 282 -2.15 5.16 13.59
CA ILE A 282 -1.62 6.51 13.42
C ILE A 282 -0.14 6.47 13.01
N PRO A 283 0.36 7.49 12.31
CA PRO A 283 1.73 7.59 11.81
C PRO A 283 2.63 8.32 12.82
N LYS A 284 2.78 7.76 14.04
CA LYS A 284 3.47 8.46 15.13
C LYS A 284 4.90 8.85 14.76
N LYS A 285 5.69 7.93 14.20
CA LYS A 285 7.07 8.21 13.82
C LYS A 285 7.20 9.28 12.75
N LEU A 286 6.31 9.32 11.76
CA LEU A 286 6.35 10.36 10.72
C LEU A 286 6.05 11.74 11.31
N VAL A 287 5.07 11.83 12.22
CA VAL A 287 4.75 13.07 12.93
C VAL A 287 5.94 13.52 13.79
N ASP A 288 6.54 12.61 14.56
CA ASP A 288 7.70 12.89 15.41
C ASP A 288 8.94 13.33 14.59
N LYS A 289 9.06 12.89 13.32
CA LYS A 289 10.10 13.29 12.38
C LYS A 289 9.78 14.57 11.61
N GLY A 290 8.64 15.21 11.87
CA GLY A 290 8.25 16.48 11.26
C GLY A 290 7.63 16.35 9.85
N PHE A 291 7.12 15.17 9.46
CA PHE A 291 6.39 15.05 8.20
C PHE A 291 5.09 15.82 8.25
N VAL A 292 4.89 16.73 7.28
CA VAL A 292 3.67 17.55 7.17
C VAL A 292 2.72 16.91 6.16
N PHE A 293 1.59 16.39 6.64
CA PHE A 293 0.53 15.82 5.81
C PHE A 293 -0.20 16.91 5.04
N LYS A 294 -0.42 16.70 3.74
CA LYS A 294 -1.27 17.55 2.91
C LYS A 294 -2.75 17.28 3.21
N PHE A 295 -3.08 16.02 3.47
CA PHE A 295 -4.44 15.54 3.74
C PHE A 295 -4.51 14.84 5.11
N GLU A 296 -4.40 15.62 6.18
CA GLU A 296 -4.43 15.10 7.56
C GLU A 296 -5.82 14.64 8.02
N SER A 297 -6.89 15.05 7.32
CA SER A 297 -8.28 14.64 7.59
C SER A 297 -9.12 14.65 6.31
N LEU A 298 -10.24 13.91 6.32
CA LEU A 298 -11.18 13.90 5.19
C LEU A 298 -11.71 15.31 4.84
N LYS A 299 -11.73 16.23 5.80
CA LYS A 299 -12.17 17.62 5.56
C LYS A 299 -11.28 18.33 4.54
N LYS A 300 -9.96 18.05 4.51
CA LYS A 300 -9.01 18.65 3.58
C LYS A 300 -9.11 18.12 2.15
N ILE A 301 -9.81 17.01 1.92
CA ILE A 301 -10.03 16.49 0.57
C ILE A 301 -11.15 17.31 -0.07
N MET A 302 -10.84 18.04 -1.13
CA MET A 302 -11.78 18.95 -1.79
C MET A 302 -12.43 18.35 -3.04
N THR A 303 -11.83 17.32 -3.61
CA THR A 303 -12.31 16.64 -4.84
C THR A 303 -12.03 15.15 -4.76
N PHE A 304 -12.93 14.37 -5.33
CA PHE A 304 -12.76 12.95 -5.66
C PHE A 304 -13.08 12.70 -7.13
#